data_16ff410617293bb056574c1d133d1cef
#
_entry.id   16ff410617293bb056574c1d133d1cef
#
_cell.length_a   1.000
_cell.length_b   1.000
_cell.length_c   1.000
_cell.angle_alpha   90.00
_cell.angle_beta   90.00
_cell.angle_gamma   90.00
#
_symmetry.space_group_name_H-M   'P 1'
#
loop_
_entity.id
_entity.type
_entity.pdbx_description
1 polymer ?
#
loop_
_entity_poly.entity_id
_entity_poly.type
_entity_poly.pdbx_seq_one_letter_code
_entity_poly.pdbx_strand_id
1 'polypeptide(L)'
;MNVEQARFNMIEQQIRPWEVLDQGVLSLLAVVRREEFVPPAYRALAFIDTEVPLPDGEGGGQCMLAPRVEARLLQELRLQPHESVLEVGAGSGYMAALLAHQAQRVATLEIRPALAAMARANLQRAGIGNAQVI
;
A
#
# COMPACT_ATOMS: atom_id res chain seq x y z
N MET A 1 0.50 -11.22 -18.54
CA MET A 1 1.52 -10.98 -17.51
C MET A 1 1.40 -12.00 -16.41
N ASN A 2 2.51 -12.58 -15.98
CA ASN A 2 2.51 -13.43 -14.80
C ASN A 2 2.66 -12.53 -13.56
N VAL A 3 1.55 -12.32 -12.85
CA VAL A 3 1.50 -11.40 -11.72
C VAL A 3 2.41 -11.83 -10.58
N GLU A 4 2.44 -13.13 -10.26
CA GLU A 4 3.25 -13.60 -9.16
C GLU A 4 4.76 -13.48 -9.47
N GLN A 5 5.15 -13.70 -10.72
CA GLN A 5 6.53 -13.49 -11.13
C GLN A 5 6.90 -12.01 -11.10
N ALA A 6 6.00 -11.14 -11.52
CA ALA A 6 6.22 -9.70 -11.49
C ALA A 6 6.37 -9.20 -10.04
N ARG A 7 5.53 -9.72 -9.13
CA ARG A 7 5.61 -9.40 -7.70
C ARG A 7 6.93 -9.86 -7.11
N PHE A 8 7.34 -11.08 -7.41
CA PHE A 8 8.61 -11.63 -6.94
C PHE A 8 9.79 -10.77 -7.43
N ASN A 9 9.77 -10.41 -8.71
CA ASN A 9 10.83 -9.58 -9.30
C ASN A 9 10.88 -8.19 -8.66
N MET A 10 9.72 -7.59 -8.36
CA MET A 10 9.66 -6.31 -7.66
C MET A 10 10.37 -6.41 -6.30
N ILE A 11 10.07 -7.43 -5.53
CA ILE A 11 10.67 -7.62 -4.21
C ILE A 11 12.18 -7.81 -4.32
N GLU A 12 12.63 -8.68 -5.21
CA GLU A 12 14.04 -9.03 -5.31
C GLU A 12 14.89 -7.93 -5.97
N GLN A 13 14.35 -7.22 -6.94
CA GLN A 13 15.14 -6.30 -7.77
C GLN A 13 14.97 -4.83 -7.41
N GLN A 14 13.88 -4.46 -6.74
CA GLN A 14 13.60 -3.06 -6.39
C GLN A 14 13.64 -2.83 -4.87
N ILE A 15 13.08 -3.74 -4.10
CA ILE A 15 12.86 -3.54 -2.67
C ILE A 15 14.07 -3.99 -1.84
N ARG A 16 14.55 -5.23 -2.03
CA ARG A 16 15.74 -5.70 -1.32
C ARG A 16 16.96 -4.83 -1.53
N PRO A 17 17.27 -4.33 -2.75
CA PRO A 17 18.41 -3.44 -2.94
C PRO A 17 18.33 -2.12 -2.17
N TRP A 18 17.14 -1.74 -1.69
CA TRP A 18 16.93 -0.56 -0.85
C TRP A 18 17.04 -0.87 0.64
N GLU A 19 17.74 -1.96 0.99
CA GLU A 19 17.97 -2.37 2.36
C GLU A 19 16.68 -2.68 3.12
N VAL A 20 15.66 -3.18 2.42
CA VAL A 20 14.46 -3.72 3.04
C VAL A 20 14.66 -5.22 3.19
N LEU A 21 15.10 -5.64 4.36
CA LEU A 21 15.52 -7.01 4.62
C LEU A 21 14.68 -7.68 5.71
N ASP A 22 13.80 -6.96 6.37
CA ASP A 22 12.93 -7.52 7.40
C ASP A 22 12.00 -8.57 6.81
N GLN A 23 12.05 -9.81 7.34
CA GLN A 23 11.29 -10.92 6.80
C GLN A 23 9.78 -10.70 6.91
N GLY A 24 9.32 -10.06 7.98
CA GLY A 24 7.90 -9.74 8.15
C GLY A 24 7.39 -8.81 7.07
N VAL A 25 8.16 -7.77 6.75
CA VAL A 25 7.82 -6.82 5.68
C VAL A 25 7.83 -7.52 4.32
N LEU A 26 8.89 -8.26 4.03
CA LEU A 26 8.99 -8.97 2.75
C LEU A 26 7.85 -9.98 2.55
N SER A 27 7.46 -10.68 3.61
CA SER A 27 6.34 -11.62 3.57
C SER A 27 5.02 -10.91 3.28
N LEU A 28 4.79 -9.74 3.87
CA LEU A 28 3.58 -8.95 3.60
C LEU A 28 3.53 -8.50 2.15
N LEU A 29 4.65 -8.02 1.61
CA LEU A 29 4.72 -7.60 0.21
C LEU A 29 4.44 -8.76 -0.75
N ALA A 30 4.76 -9.98 -0.33
CA ALA A 30 4.51 -11.16 -1.14
C ALA A 30 3.03 -11.58 -1.15
N VAL A 31 2.28 -11.31 -0.08
CA VAL A 31 0.90 -11.78 0.05
C VAL A 31 -0.15 -10.70 -0.17
N VAL A 32 0.14 -9.44 0.15
CA VAL A 32 -0.80 -8.35 -0.09
C VAL A 32 -0.75 -7.98 -1.57
N ARG A 33 -1.89 -8.03 -2.23
CA ARG A 33 -1.98 -7.88 -3.69
C ARG A 33 -1.99 -6.42 -4.09
N ARG A 34 -0.80 -5.85 -4.30
CA ARG A 34 -0.66 -4.44 -4.70
C ARG A 34 -1.49 -4.08 -5.92
N GLU A 35 -1.58 -4.99 -6.90
CA GLU A 35 -2.32 -4.75 -8.13
C GLU A 35 -3.81 -4.48 -7.89
N GLU A 36 -4.36 -4.93 -6.78
CA GLU A 36 -5.75 -4.69 -6.43
C GLU A 36 -5.97 -3.32 -5.80
N PHE A 37 -4.91 -2.62 -5.45
CA PHE A 37 -4.96 -1.26 -4.89
C PHE A 37 -4.59 -0.20 -5.92
N VAL A 38 -4.13 -0.60 -7.10
CA VAL A 38 -3.79 0.31 -8.18
C VAL A 38 -5.04 0.58 -9.01
N PRO A 39 -5.30 1.85 -9.42
CA PRO A 39 -6.43 2.12 -10.31
C PRO A 39 -6.38 1.25 -11.56
N PRO A 40 -7.52 0.74 -12.05
CA PRO A 40 -7.55 -0.17 -13.20
C PRO A 40 -6.79 0.34 -14.40
N ALA A 41 -6.83 1.65 -14.67
CA ALA A 41 -6.14 2.25 -15.81
C ALA A 41 -4.61 2.14 -15.71
N TYR A 42 -4.08 1.98 -14.49
CA TYR A 42 -2.63 1.93 -14.24
C TYR A 42 -2.17 0.59 -13.69
N ARG A 43 -3.00 -0.44 -13.82
CA ARG A 43 -2.67 -1.74 -13.22
C ARG A 43 -1.36 -2.32 -13.72
N ALA A 44 -0.97 -2.00 -14.96
CA ALA A 44 0.30 -2.42 -15.53
C ALA A 44 1.52 -1.83 -14.79
N LEU A 45 1.32 -0.76 -14.01
CA LEU A 45 2.39 -0.13 -13.25
C LEU A 45 2.55 -0.69 -11.83
N ALA A 46 1.73 -1.66 -11.43
CA ALA A 46 1.66 -2.12 -10.04
C ALA A 46 3.01 -2.63 -9.50
N PHE A 47 3.84 -3.20 -10.36
CA PHE A 47 5.11 -3.81 -9.95
C PHE A 47 6.33 -3.09 -10.52
N ILE A 48 6.15 -1.87 -11.03
CA ILE A 48 7.21 -1.05 -11.57
C ILE A 48 7.69 -0.07 -10.51
N ASP A 49 8.97 0.23 -10.50
CA ASP A 49 9.58 1.17 -9.55
C ASP A 49 9.22 2.61 -9.94
N THR A 50 7.98 2.99 -9.68
CA THR A 50 7.45 4.31 -10.01
C THR A 50 6.28 4.65 -9.10
N GLU A 51 5.98 5.95 -8.98
CA GLU A 51 4.73 6.40 -8.41
C GLU A 51 3.59 6.08 -9.37
N VAL A 52 2.41 5.80 -8.81
CA VAL A 52 1.21 5.50 -9.61
C VAL A 52 0.19 6.61 -9.41
N PRO A 53 -0.26 7.28 -10.49
CA PRO A 53 -1.27 8.33 -10.37
C PRO A 53 -2.58 7.81 -9.78
N LEU A 54 -3.22 8.64 -8.95
CA LEU A 54 -4.53 8.34 -8.38
C LEU A 54 -5.57 9.32 -8.92
N PRO A 55 -6.76 8.83 -9.27
CA PRO A 55 -7.84 9.70 -9.72
C PRO A 55 -8.50 10.39 -8.52
N ASP A 56 -8.35 11.70 -8.39
CA ASP A 56 -8.94 12.45 -7.31
C ASP A 56 -10.11 13.34 -7.75
N GLY A 57 -10.37 13.40 -9.04
CA GLY A 57 -11.46 14.21 -9.61
C GLY A 57 -11.19 15.70 -9.65
N GLU A 58 -10.09 16.17 -9.07
CA GLU A 58 -9.80 17.60 -8.95
C GLU A 58 -8.30 17.87 -9.11
N GLY A 59 -7.87 18.28 -10.28
CA GLY A 59 -6.55 18.85 -10.49
C GLY A 59 -5.37 17.88 -10.54
N GLY A 60 -5.51 16.66 -10.12
CA GLY A 60 -4.46 15.66 -10.19
C GLY A 60 -3.34 15.85 -9.19
N GLY A 61 -2.25 15.14 -9.40
CA GLY A 61 -1.05 15.22 -8.56
C GLY A 61 -1.01 14.25 -7.39
N GLN A 62 -2.12 13.58 -7.09
CA GLN A 62 -2.12 12.54 -6.06
C GLN A 62 -1.60 11.24 -6.63
N CYS A 63 -0.82 10.50 -5.84
CA CYS A 63 -0.21 9.26 -6.33
C CYS A 63 0.02 8.27 -5.20
N MET A 64 0.15 6.99 -5.56
CA MET A 64 0.76 5.98 -4.71
C MET A 64 2.27 6.15 -4.78
N LEU A 65 2.94 5.98 -3.66
CA LEU A 65 4.40 6.01 -3.64
C LEU A 65 4.98 4.80 -4.37
N ALA A 66 6.22 4.92 -4.83
CA ALA A 66 6.92 3.79 -5.42
C ALA A 66 7.03 2.64 -4.41
N PRO A 67 7.00 1.38 -4.86
CA PRO A 67 7.00 0.23 -3.96
C PRO A 67 8.15 0.23 -2.94
N ARG A 68 9.36 0.57 -3.37
CA ARG A 68 10.52 0.59 -2.48
C ARG A 68 10.37 1.60 -1.35
N VAL A 69 9.73 2.74 -1.63
CA VAL A 69 9.52 3.78 -0.62
C VAL A 69 8.53 3.32 0.43
N GLU A 70 7.42 2.73 -0.01
CA GLU A 70 6.41 2.20 0.91
C GLU A 70 6.99 1.10 1.79
N ALA A 71 7.74 0.18 1.19
CA ALA A 71 8.36 -0.92 1.90
C ALA A 71 9.37 -0.43 2.93
N ARG A 72 10.20 0.55 2.57
CA ARG A 72 11.20 1.11 3.49
C ARG A 72 10.54 1.84 4.65
N LEU A 73 9.48 2.62 4.38
CA LEU A 73 8.73 3.29 5.44
C LEU A 73 8.14 2.28 6.41
N LEU A 74 7.53 1.22 5.88
CA LEU A 74 6.93 0.18 6.71
C LEU A 74 7.98 -0.48 7.62
N GLN A 75 9.15 -0.80 7.07
CA GLN A 75 10.23 -1.40 7.83
C GLN A 75 10.73 -0.49 8.95
N GLU A 76 10.92 0.80 8.64
CA GLU A 76 11.47 1.75 9.60
C GLU A 76 10.51 2.06 10.75
N LEU A 77 9.22 1.86 10.56
CA LEU A 77 8.23 2.04 11.64
C LEU A 77 8.40 1.02 12.76
N ARG A 78 8.86 -0.18 12.46
CA ARG A 78 9.03 -1.27 13.44
C ARG A 78 7.79 -1.49 14.28
N LEU A 79 6.65 -1.60 13.62
CA LEU A 79 5.36 -1.74 14.29
C LEU A 79 5.27 -3.01 15.12
N GLN A 80 4.61 -2.90 16.28
CA GLN A 80 4.32 -4.01 17.15
C GLN A 80 2.83 -4.35 17.09
N PRO A 81 2.45 -5.64 17.30
CA PRO A 81 1.05 -6.06 17.14
C PRO A 81 0.04 -5.35 18.07
N HIS A 82 0.51 -4.78 19.16
CA HIS A 82 -0.37 -4.08 20.12
C HIS A 82 -0.52 -2.59 19.83
N GLU A 83 0.21 -2.07 18.85
CA GLU A 83 0.21 -0.64 18.54
C GLU A 83 -0.93 -0.25 17.63
N SER A 84 -1.37 1.00 17.78
CA SER A 84 -2.33 1.64 16.89
C SER A 84 -1.60 2.65 16.01
N VAL A 85 -2.02 2.76 14.75
CA VAL A 85 -1.37 3.64 13.77
C VAL A 85 -2.36 4.67 13.25
N LEU A 86 -1.89 5.90 13.13
CA LEU A 86 -2.60 6.95 12.40
C LEU A 86 -1.82 7.25 11.13
N GLU A 87 -2.46 7.07 10.00
CA GLU A 87 -1.91 7.45 8.70
C GLU A 87 -2.63 8.70 8.20
N VAL A 88 -1.88 9.64 7.67
CA VAL A 88 -2.44 10.85 7.04
C VAL A 88 -2.21 10.75 5.54
N GLY A 89 -3.32 10.68 4.77
CA GLY A 89 -3.27 10.47 3.34
C GLY A 89 -3.45 9.01 2.96
N ALA A 90 -4.70 8.55 2.91
CA ALA A 90 -5.01 7.14 2.65
C ALA A 90 -4.70 6.72 1.21
N GLY A 91 -4.87 7.61 0.24
CA GLY A 91 -4.70 7.31 -1.16
C GLY A 91 -5.57 6.13 -1.59
N SER A 92 -4.94 5.09 -2.12
CA SER A 92 -5.64 3.88 -2.56
C SER A 92 -5.94 2.90 -1.41
N GLY A 93 -5.37 3.13 -0.22
CA GLY A 93 -5.51 2.22 0.92
C GLY A 93 -4.44 1.12 0.99
N TYR A 94 -3.49 1.11 0.08
CA TYR A 94 -2.48 0.05 0.06
C TYR A 94 -1.59 0.07 1.31
N MET A 95 -1.06 1.25 1.67
CA MET A 95 -0.22 1.35 2.87
C MET A 95 -1.02 1.02 4.13
N ALA A 96 -2.28 1.46 4.20
CA ALA A 96 -3.16 1.12 5.32
C ALA A 96 -3.34 -0.41 5.43
N ALA A 97 -3.45 -1.11 4.32
CA ALA A 97 -3.55 -2.56 4.31
C ALA A 97 -2.29 -3.21 4.88
N LEU A 98 -1.12 -2.74 4.46
CA LEU A 98 0.15 -3.24 4.99
C LEU A 98 0.27 -2.98 6.49
N LEU A 99 -0.05 -1.77 6.92
CA LEU A 99 -0.02 -1.39 8.34
C LEU A 99 -0.97 -2.25 9.17
N ALA A 100 -2.16 -2.53 8.63
CA ALA A 100 -3.18 -3.30 9.33
C ALA A 100 -2.74 -4.74 9.62
N HIS A 101 -1.88 -5.31 8.78
CA HIS A 101 -1.33 -6.64 9.03
C HIS A 101 -0.33 -6.67 10.19
N GLN A 102 0.29 -5.54 10.52
CA GLN A 102 1.31 -5.47 11.56
C GLN A 102 0.82 -4.84 12.85
N ALA A 103 -0.17 -3.96 12.78
CA ALA A 103 -0.67 -3.21 13.94
C ALA A 103 -1.98 -3.80 14.45
N GLN A 104 -2.37 -3.40 15.66
CA GLN A 104 -3.66 -3.78 16.21
C GLN A 104 -4.79 -3.08 15.48
N ARG A 105 -4.60 -1.80 15.14
CA ARG A 105 -5.62 -0.96 14.53
C ARG A 105 -4.98 0.18 13.75
N VAL A 106 -5.61 0.52 12.63
CA VAL A 106 -5.16 1.62 11.77
C VAL A 106 -6.32 2.59 11.57
N ALA A 107 -6.07 3.88 11.80
CA ALA A 107 -6.95 4.95 11.36
C ALA A 107 -6.23 5.68 10.25
N THR A 108 -6.87 5.80 9.08
CA THR A 108 -6.28 6.50 7.96
C THR A 108 -7.17 7.64 7.52
N LEU A 109 -6.58 8.82 7.38
CA LEU A 109 -7.28 10.05 7.04
C LEU A 109 -7.13 10.35 5.55
N GLU A 110 -8.23 10.74 4.91
CA GLU A 110 -8.20 11.14 3.51
C GLU A 110 -9.13 12.33 3.31
N ILE A 111 -8.57 13.45 2.88
CA ILE A 111 -9.34 14.69 2.67
C ILE A 111 -10.16 14.64 1.38
N ARG A 112 -9.75 13.85 0.39
CA ARG A 112 -10.42 13.78 -0.90
C ARG A 112 -11.48 12.69 -0.90
N PRO A 113 -12.78 13.05 -1.07
CA PRO A 113 -13.86 12.06 -0.98
C PRO A 113 -13.72 10.90 -1.96
N ALA A 114 -13.26 11.16 -3.18
CA ALA A 114 -13.09 10.10 -4.19
C ALA A 114 -12.02 9.09 -3.76
N LEU A 115 -10.92 9.56 -3.19
CA LEU A 115 -9.87 8.67 -2.70
C LEU A 115 -10.29 7.96 -1.42
N ALA A 116 -11.01 8.63 -0.53
CA ALA A 116 -11.53 7.98 0.67
C ALA A 116 -12.46 6.82 0.29
N ALA A 117 -13.32 7.02 -0.70
CA ALA A 117 -14.21 5.95 -1.20
C ALA A 117 -13.41 4.80 -1.82
N MET A 118 -12.37 5.12 -2.60
CA MET A 118 -11.49 4.11 -3.19
C MET A 118 -10.79 3.29 -2.10
N ALA A 119 -10.21 3.96 -1.10
CA ALA A 119 -9.52 3.28 -0.01
C ALA A 119 -10.45 2.34 0.74
N ARG A 120 -11.67 2.81 1.07
CA ARG A 120 -12.67 1.96 1.76
C ARG A 120 -13.02 0.73 0.94
N ALA A 121 -13.27 0.91 -0.36
CA ALA A 121 -13.60 -0.20 -1.24
C ALA A 121 -12.46 -1.20 -1.36
N ASN A 122 -11.24 -0.70 -1.51
CA ASN A 122 -10.06 -1.56 -1.63
C ASN A 122 -9.79 -2.34 -0.35
N LEU A 123 -9.87 -1.69 0.80
CA LEU A 123 -9.67 -2.36 2.09
C LEU A 123 -10.75 -3.42 2.35
N GLN A 124 -12.00 -3.11 2.02
CA GLN A 124 -13.10 -4.05 2.17
C GLN A 124 -12.90 -5.28 1.27
N ARG A 125 -12.54 -5.06 0.02
CA ARG A 125 -12.30 -6.15 -0.93
C ARG A 125 -11.13 -7.02 -0.49
N ALA A 126 -10.12 -6.43 0.14
CA ALA A 126 -8.96 -7.17 0.65
C ALA A 126 -9.22 -7.87 1.98
N GLY A 127 -10.41 -7.70 2.57
CA GLY A 127 -10.76 -8.33 3.83
C GLY A 127 -10.11 -7.70 5.06
N ILE A 128 -9.68 -6.45 4.97
CA ILE A 128 -9.04 -5.74 6.08
C ILE A 128 -10.11 -5.19 7.01
N GLY A 129 -10.20 -5.73 8.23
CA GLY A 129 -11.23 -5.35 9.19
C GLY A 129 -10.78 -4.37 10.28
N ASN A 130 -9.47 -4.15 10.42
CA ASN A 130 -8.91 -3.32 11.48
C ASN A 130 -8.32 -1.99 10.99
N ALA A 131 -8.68 -1.57 9.79
CA ALA A 131 -8.32 -0.25 9.25
C ALA A 131 -9.60 0.52 8.96
N GLN A 132 -9.67 1.76 9.44
CA GLN A 132 -10.81 2.65 9.24
C GLN A 132 -10.37 3.90 8.49
N VAL A 133 -11.08 4.23 7.40
CA VAL A 133 -10.86 5.46 6.65
C VAL A 133 -11.77 6.54 7.23
N ILE A 134 -11.18 7.65 7.59
CA ILE A 134 -11.89 8.78 8.24
C ILE A 134 -11.90 10.00 7.32
#